data_bf253d0771b1c4b23dd5c59b5fdabe6a
#
_entry.id   bf253d0771b1c4b23dd5c59b5fdabe6a
#
_cell.length_a   1.000
_cell.length_b   1.000
_cell.length_c   1.000
_cell.angle_alpha   90.00
_cell.angle_beta   90.00
_cell.angle_gamma   90.00
#
_symmetry.space_group_name_H-M   'P 1'
#
loop_
_entity.id
_entity.type
_entity.pdbx_description
1 polymer ?
#
loop_
_entity_poly.entity_id
_entity_poly.type
_entity_poly.pdbx_seq_one_letter_code
_entity_poly.pdbx_strand_id
1 'polypeptide(L)'
;MDDQFIRLRWVAGNESIDIMKTKHVAVFGCGGVGGYVIEGLVRSGIGTIDVFDHDTVDITNLNRQIIALHSTVGKKKVDIIKERMLDINPNLNINTFDTFYLPENADTIDLSQYDYVI
;
A
#
# COMPACT_ATOMS: atom_id res chain seq x y z
N MET A 1 -5.12 4.17 25.55
CA MET A 1 -4.98 2.89 24.87
C MET A 1 -3.66 2.84 24.13
N ASP A 2 -2.84 1.87 24.45
CA ASP A 2 -1.57 1.68 23.76
C ASP A 2 -1.78 0.81 22.54
N ASP A 3 -1.73 1.41 21.38
CA ASP A 3 -1.70 0.72 20.10
C ASP A 3 -0.53 1.25 19.27
N GLN A 4 -0.30 0.64 18.13
CA GLN A 4 0.81 1.04 17.26
C GLN A 4 0.70 2.47 16.73
N PHE A 5 -0.47 3.08 16.84
CA PHE A 5 -0.74 4.45 16.36
C PHE A 5 -0.74 5.48 17.48
N ILE A 6 -0.42 5.11 18.71
CA ILE A 6 -0.54 6.02 19.87
C ILE A 6 0.26 7.30 19.71
N ARG A 7 1.49 7.21 19.19
CA ARG A 7 2.34 8.38 19.00
C ARG A 7 1.83 9.29 17.88
N LEU A 8 1.26 8.69 16.85
CA LEU A 8 0.61 9.44 15.78
C LEU A 8 -0.63 10.17 16.31
N ARG A 9 -1.39 9.54 17.21
CA ARG A 9 -2.53 10.16 17.86
C ARG A 9 -2.15 11.40 18.67
N TRP A 10 -0.99 11.39 19.28
CA TRP A 10 -0.49 12.56 20.02
C TRP A 10 -0.25 13.76 19.11
N VAL A 11 0.12 13.53 17.85
CA VAL A 11 0.41 14.61 16.90
C VAL A 11 -0.85 15.02 16.11
N ALA A 12 -1.59 14.04 15.60
CA ALA A 12 -2.71 14.29 14.67
C ALA A 12 -4.08 14.31 15.34
N GLY A 13 -4.18 13.81 16.58
CA GLY A 13 -5.44 13.68 17.31
C GLY A 13 -6.15 12.35 17.06
N ASN A 14 -6.98 11.94 18.00
CA ASN A 14 -7.71 10.67 17.93
C ASN A 14 -8.67 10.64 16.76
N GLU A 15 -9.37 11.74 16.52
CA GLU A 15 -10.36 11.82 15.44
C GLU A 15 -9.74 11.59 14.06
N SER A 16 -8.58 12.20 13.79
CA SER A 16 -7.89 12.04 12.51
C SER A 16 -7.52 10.58 12.24
N ILE A 17 -7.03 9.88 13.26
CA ILE A 17 -6.65 8.48 13.12
C ILE A 17 -7.89 7.59 12.95
N ASP A 18 -8.97 7.87 13.66
CA ASP A 18 -10.21 7.12 13.52
C ASP A 18 -10.84 7.32 12.13
N ILE A 19 -10.77 8.53 11.55
CA ILE A 19 -11.20 8.81 10.19
C ILE A 19 -10.34 8.03 9.19
N MET A 20 -9.01 8.00 9.38
CA MET A 20 -8.10 7.30 8.49
C MET A 20 -8.45 5.81 8.34
N LYS A 21 -8.90 5.18 9.40
CA LYS A 21 -9.34 3.78 9.39
C LYS A 21 -10.55 3.53 8.48
N THR A 22 -11.31 4.56 8.14
CA THR A 22 -12.48 4.44 7.28
C THR A 22 -12.17 4.67 5.80
N LYS A 23 -10.96 5.07 5.47
CA LYS A 23 -10.58 5.48 4.12
C LYS A 23 -10.11 4.31 3.28
N HIS A 24 -10.40 4.40 1.98
CA HIS A 24 -10.05 3.42 0.96
C HIS A 24 -9.25 4.12 -0.14
N VAL A 25 -8.00 3.72 -0.31
CA VAL A 25 -7.07 4.32 -1.27
C VAL A 25 -6.63 3.29 -2.29
N ALA A 26 -6.53 3.69 -3.55
CA ALA A 26 -5.93 2.90 -4.60
C ALA A 26 -4.54 3.45 -4.93
N VAL A 27 -3.56 2.54 -5.05
CA VAL A 27 -2.20 2.89 -5.46
C VAL A 27 -1.83 2.08 -6.70
N PHE A 28 -1.48 2.78 -7.76
CA PHE A 28 -1.07 2.18 -9.02
C PHE A 28 0.46 2.19 -9.10
N GLY A 29 1.04 1.02 -8.89
CA GLY A 29 2.48 0.82 -8.81
C GLY A 29 2.98 0.76 -7.37
N CYS A 30 3.76 -0.27 -7.05
CA CYS A 30 4.38 -0.44 -5.73
C CYS A 30 5.91 -0.46 -5.82
N GLY A 31 6.46 0.17 -6.85
CA GLY A 31 7.90 0.32 -7.04
C GLY A 31 8.51 1.45 -6.22
N GLY A 32 9.30 2.32 -6.85
CA GLY A 32 10.07 3.37 -6.18
C GLY A 32 9.25 4.26 -5.24
N VAL A 33 8.42 5.13 -5.82
CA VAL A 33 7.59 6.06 -5.03
C VAL A 33 6.41 5.32 -4.40
N GLY A 34 5.73 4.45 -5.18
CA GLY A 34 4.52 3.77 -4.74
C GLY A 34 4.73 2.90 -3.50
N GLY A 35 5.85 2.19 -3.41
CA GLY A 35 6.16 1.36 -2.24
C GLY A 35 6.26 2.17 -0.95
N TYR A 36 6.93 3.30 -0.99
CA TYR A 36 7.05 4.21 0.16
C TYR A 36 5.71 4.85 0.52
N VAL A 37 4.92 5.25 -0.48
CA VAL A 37 3.58 5.80 -0.26
C VAL A 37 2.68 4.79 0.45
N ILE A 38 2.65 3.55 -0.03
CA ILE A 38 1.85 2.48 0.58
C ILE A 38 2.27 2.28 2.04
N GLU A 39 3.55 2.16 2.31
CA GLU A 39 4.03 1.96 3.67
C GLU A 39 3.71 3.16 4.57
N GLY A 40 3.87 4.38 4.08
CA GLY A 40 3.49 5.58 4.81
C GLY A 40 2.01 5.60 5.19
N LEU A 41 1.13 5.25 4.26
CA LEU A 41 -0.31 5.17 4.51
C LEU A 41 -0.64 4.09 5.55
N VAL A 42 -0.06 2.91 5.42
CA VAL A 42 -0.31 1.79 6.34
C VAL A 42 0.17 2.12 7.74
N ARG A 43 1.36 2.70 7.88
CA ARG A 43 1.88 3.15 9.17
C ARG A 43 1.09 4.31 9.77
N SER A 44 0.35 5.03 8.94
CA SER A 44 -0.54 6.12 9.38
C SER A 44 -1.95 5.66 9.70
N GLY A 45 -2.26 4.37 9.55
CA GLY A 45 -3.53 3.81 9.96
C GLY A 45 -4.61 3.75 8.90
N ILE A 46 -4.24 3.80 7.60
CA ILE A 46 -5.23 3.61 6.53
C ILE A 46 -5.99 2.28 6.73
N GLY A 47 -7.31 2.29 6.53
CA GLY A 47 -8.13 1.10 6.75
C GLY A 47 -8.10 0.12 5.61
N THR A 48 -8.21 0.62 4.38
CA THR A 48 -8.27 -0.22 3.17
C THR A 48 -7.38 0.37 2.09
N ILE A 49 -6.59 -0.48 1.46
CA ILE A 49 -5.72 -0.09 0.36
C ILE A 49 -5.78 -1.15 -0.74
N ASP A 50 -5.96 -0.69 -1.97
CA ASP A 50 -5.90 -1.54 -3.16
C ASP A 50 -4.63 -1.21 -3.93
N VAL A 51 -3.85 -2.24 -4.25
CA VAL A 51 -2.55 -2.09 -4.91
C VAL A 51 -2.56 -2.80 -6.25
N PHE A 52 -2.15 -2.08 -7.29
CA PHE A 52 -2.09 -2.58 -8.66
C PHE A 52 -0.63 -2.56 -9.13
N ASP A 53 -0.09 -3.70 -9.52
CA ASP A 53 1.23 -3.81 -10.12
C ASP A 53 1.35 -5.18 -10.79
N HIS A 54 2.08 -5.26 -11.90
CA HIS A 54 2.27 -6.53 -12.62
C HIS A 54 3.73 -6.99 -12.62
N ASP A 55 4.64 -6.23 -12.04
CA ASP A 55 6.06 -6.56 -12.05
C ASP A 55 6.45 -7.58 -11.00
N THR A 56 7.59 -8.22 -11.24
CA THR A 56 8.35 -8.97 -10.24
C THR A 56 9.48 -8.09 -9.73
N VAL A 57 9.99 -8.41 -8.54
CA VAL A 57 11.15 -7.73 -7.97
C VAL A 57 12.40 -8.11 -8.76
N ASP A 58 13.15 -7.11 -9.18
CA ASP A 58 14.40 -7.26 -9.91
C ASP A 58 15.58 -6.80 -9.05
N ILE A 59 16.75 -7.40 -9.27
CA ILE A 59 17.96 -7.04 -8.51
C ILE A 59 18.29 -5.53 -8.65
N THR A 60 17.97 -4.94 -9.80
CA THR A 60 18.20 -3.51 -10.04
C THR A 60 17.27 -2.60 -9.23
N ASN A 61 16.24 -3.15 -8.60
CA ASN A 61 15.33 -2.38 -7.76
C ASN A 61 15.88 -2.10 -6.37
N LEU A 62 16.91 -2.83 -5.93
CA LEU A 62 17.42 -2.78 -4.57
C LEU A 62 17.92 -1.40 -4.14
N ASN A 63 18.37 -0.59 -5.08
CA ASN A 63 18.93 0.73 -4.77
C ASN A 63 17.88 1.76 -4.33
N ARG A 64 16.58 1.52 -4.60
CA ARG A 64 15.55 2.55 -4.36
C ARG A 64 14.16 2.04 -3.98
N GLN A 65 13.88 0.75 -4.13
CA GLN A 65 12.54 0.22 -3.83
C GLN A 65 12.52 -0.49 -2.48
N ILE A 66 11.62 -0.04 -1.60
CA ILE A 66 11.57 -0.52 -0.21
C ILE A 66 11.29 -2.02 -0.10
N ILE A 67 10.53 -2.57 -1.06
CA ILE A 67 10.19 -3.99 -1.08
C ILE A 67 11.27 -4.88 -1.68
N ALA A 68 12.28 -4.26 -2.32
CA ALA A 68 13.34 -5.00 -3.02
C ALA A 68 14.47 -5.36 -2.08
N LEU A 69 14.58 -6.64 -1.80
CA LEU A 69 15.62 -7.25 -0.97
C LEU A 69 16.18 -8.46 -1.74
N HIS A 70 17.38 -8.92 -1.39
CA HIS A 70 17.91 -10.15 -1.99
C HIS A 70 16.92 -11.32 -1.82
N SER A 71 16.23 -11.38 -0.69
CA SER A 71 15.25 -12.43 -0.40
C SER A 71 13.96 -12.31 -1.20
N THR A 72 13.67 -11.14 -1.79
CA THR A 72 12.42 -10.91 -2.52
C THR A 72 12.60 -10.89 -4.04
N VAL A 73 13.82 -10.87 -4.56
CA VAL A 73 14.09 -10.89 -6.00
C VAL A 73 13.40 -12.08 -6.67
N GLY A 74 12.71 -11.83 -7.78
CA GLY A 74 11.98 -12.83 -8.54
C GLY A 74 10.53 -13.06 -8.08
N LYS A 75 10.14 -12.50 -6.94
CA LYS A 75 8.76 -12.60 -6.45
C LYS A 75 7.90 -11.46 -6.97
N LYS A 76 6.59 -11.69 -7.06
CA LYS A 76 5.66 -10.64 -7.50
C LYS A 76 5.62 -9.50 -6.49
N LYS A 77 5.73 -8.27 -6.98
CA LYS A 77 5.73 -7.09 -6.10
C LYS A 77 4.46 -6.99 -5.26
N VAL A 78 3.30 -7.31 -5.83
CA VAL A 78 2.03 -7.24 -5.09
C VAL A 78 1.98 -8.24 -3.95
N ASP A 79 2.58 -9.42 -4.09
CA ASP A 79 2.62 -10.42 -3.03
C ASP A 79 3.54 -9.96 -1.89
N ILE A 80 4.69 -9.40 -2.22
CA ILE A 80 5.64 -8.91 -1.24
C ILE A 80 5.09 -7.71 -0.49
N ILE A 81 4.46 -6.76 -1.18
CA ILE A 81 3.88 -5.59 -0.53
C ILE A 81 2.75 -6.00 0.43
N LYS A 82 1.92 -6.95 0.04
CA LYS A 82 0.85 -7.44 0.89
C LYS A 82 1.38 -8.08 2.17
N GLU A 83 2.35 -8.97 2.04
CA GLU A 83 2.98 -9.64 3.18
C GLU A 83 3.60 -8.62 4.14
N ARG A 84 4.37 -7.67 3.61
CA ARG A 84 5.01 -6.64 4.39
C ARG A 84 4.01 -5.74 5.12
N MET A 85 2.96 -5.31 4.43
CA MET A 85 1.98 -4.39 5.00
C MET A 85 1.15 -5.07 6.10
N LEU A 86 0.79 -6.34 5.92
CA LEU A 86 0.09 -7.09 6.96
C LEU A 86 0.96 -7.38 8.19
N ASP A 87 2.26 -7.42 8.03
CA ASP A 87 3.19 -7.51 9.16
C ASP A 87 3.30 -6.18 9.92
N ILE A 88 3.11 -5.05 9.22
CA ILE A 88 3.04 -3.73 9.85
C ILE A 88 1.70 -3.53 10.58
N ASN A 89 0.59 -3.90 9.93
CA ASN A 89 -0.74 -3.79 10.51
C ASN A 89 -1.60 -5.01 10.14
N PRO A 90 -1.74 -5.99 11.03
CA PRO A 90 -2.52 -7.18 10.76
C PRO A 90 -4.01 -6.93 10.51
N ASN A 91 -4.53 -5.78 10.95
CA ASN A 91 -5.94 -5.41 10.78
C ASN A 91 -6.21 -4.66 9.48
N LEU A 92 -5.17 -4.40 8.69
CA LEU A 92 -5.30 -3.74 7.39
C LEU A 92 -6.11 -4.59 6.42
N ASN A 93 -7.03 -3.95 5.70
CA ASN A 93 -7.68 -4.57 4.55
C ASN A 93 -6.90 -4.20 3.29
N ILE A 94 -6.07 -5.11 2.80
CA ILE A 94 -5.26 -4.90 1.60
C ILE A 94 -5.67 -5.86 0.50
N ASN A 95 -6.01 -5.31 -0.66
CA ASN A 95 -6.35 -6.05 -1.86
C ASN A 95 -5.28 -5.79 -2.92
N THR A 96 -4.77 -6.85 -3.53
CA THR A 96 -3.72 -6.75 -4.52
C THR A 96 -4.21 -7.27 -5.87
N PHE A 97 -3.82 -6.58 -6.92
CA PHE A 97 -4.20 -6.89 -8.30
C PHE A 97 -2.94 -6.98 -9.15
N ASP A 98 -2.67 -8.17 -9.67
CA ASP A 98 -1.52 -8.45 -10.53
C ASP A 98 -1.79 -7.95 -11.95
N THR A 99 -1.87 -6.64 -12.09
CA THR A 99 -2.18 -5.97 -13.36
C THR A 99 -1.67 -4.55 -13.36
N PHE A 100 -1.43 -4.00 -14.56
CA PHE A 100 -1.19 -2.57 -14.75
C PHE A 100 -2.49 -1.85 -15.10
N TYR A 101 -2.56 -0.55 -14.76
CA TYR A 101 -3.60 0.34 -15.22
C TYR A 101 -3.21 0.85 -16.62
N LEU A 102 -3.88 0.29 -17.64
CA LEU A 102 -3.60 0.57 -19.04
C LEU A 102 -4.87 1.09 -19.73
N PRO A 103 -4.77 1.80 -20.87
CA PRO A 103 -5.95 2.22 -21.62
C PRO A 103 -6.90 1.08 -21.94
N GLU A 104 -6.38 -0.12 -22.18
CA GLU A 104 -7.15 -1.31 -22.53
C GLU A 104 -8.05 -1.80 -21.39
N ASN A 105 -7.65 -1.56 -20.12
CA ASN A 105 -8.39 -2.02 -18.96
C ASN A 105 -8.90 -0.90 -18.05
N ALA A 106 -8.70 0.35 -18.43
CA ALA A 106 -9.08 1.49 -17.60
C ALA A 106 -10.56 1.49 -17.25
N ASP A 107 -11.41 1.06 -18.17
CA ASP A 107 -12.86 1.02 -17.98
C ASP A 107 -13.32 -0.12 -17.08
N THR A 108 -12.46 -1.10 -16.78
CA THR A 108 -12.79 -2.23 -15.91
C THR A 108 -12.59 -1.90 -14.43
N ILE A 109 -11.94 -0.78 -14.12
CA ILE A 109 -11.62 -0.36 -12.76
C ILE A 109 -12.49 0.85 -12.41
N ASP A 110 -13.37 0.68 -11.43
CA ASP A 110 -14.23 1.76 -10.95
C ASP A 110 -13.47 2.58 -9.90
N LEU A 111 -12.95 3.73 -10.32
CA LEU A 111 -12.21 4.63 -9.44
C LEU A 111 -13.09 5.38 -8.45
N SER A 112 -14.42 5.44 -8.69
CA SER A 112 -15.33 6.19 -7.83
C SER A 112 -15.48 5.56 -6.43
N GLN A 113 -15.10 4.31 -6.27
CA GLN A 113 -15.14 3.62 -4.97
C GLN A 113 -14.05 4.08 -4.00
N TYR A 114 -13.04 4.80 -4.48
CA TYR A 114 -11.89 5.19 -3.68
C TYR A 114 -12.02 6.61 -3.14
N ASP A 115 -11.54 6.83 -1.92
CA ASP A 115 -11.42 8.18 -1.35
C ASP A 115 -10.24 8.94 -1.97
N TYR A 116 -9.21 8.22 -2.40
CA TYR A 116 -8.04 8.80 -3.03
C TYR A 116 -7.38 7.79 -3.97
N VAL A 117 -6.77 8.28 -5.05
CA VAL A 117 -6.06 7.48 -6.05
C VAL A 117 -4.66 8.07 -6.26
N ILE A 118 -3.66 7.22 -6.22
CA ILE A 118 -2.25 7.59 -6.39
C ILE A 118 -1.64 6.84 -7.57
#